data_55731975387e9e07f13559738f7cea38
#
_entry.id   55731975387e9e07f13559738f7cea38
#
_cell.length_a   1.000
_cell.length_b   1.000
_cell.length_c   1.000
_cell.angle_alpha   90.00
_cell.angle_beta   90.00
_cell.angle_gamma   90.00
#
_symmetry.space_group_name_H-M   'P 1'
#
loop_
_entity.id
_entity.type
_entity.pdbx_description
1 polymer ?
#
loop_
_entity_poly.entity_id
_entity_poly.type
_entity_poly.pdbx_seq_one_letter_code
_entity_poly.pdbx_strand_id
1 'polypeptide(L)'
;MNGWQWLISVIPVGRAEAVSQTYLAMLFGISKRELRKNIEDARKAGNLICSCGQGYFMPETMTEIKEYARRAKARIRTGGQCLAPFLREIRRAEGIGT
;
A
#
# COMPACT_ATOMS: atom_id res chain seq x y z
N MET A 1 -14.70 7.31 -12.84
CA MET A 1 -14.11 6.45 -11.80
C MET A 1 -12.60 6.59 -11.82
N ASN A 2 -12.01 6.82 -10.67
CA ASN A 2 -10.55 6.93 -10.60
C ASN A 2 -9.92 5.56 -10.79
N GLY A 3 -8.72 5.56 -11.36
CA GLY A 3 -8.06 4.33 -11.71
C GLY A 3 -7.65 3.44 -10.55
N TRP A 4 -7.59 3.96 -9.32
CA TRP A 4 -7.17 3.17 -8.18
C TRP A 4 -8.32 2.59 -7.35
N GLN A 5 -9.54 3.11 -7.53
CA GLN A 5 -10.65 2.70 -6.65
C GLN A 5 -11.00 1.23 -6.77
N TRP A 6 -10.93 0.68 -7.96
CA TRP A 6 -11.22 -0.74 -8.15
C TRP A 6 -10.07 -1.63 -7.71
N LEU A 7 -8.87 -1.09 -7.61
CA LEU A 7 -7.74 -1.85 -7.06
C LEU A 7 -8.01 -2.31 -5.62
N ILE A 8 -8.60 -1.42 -4.84
CA ILE A 8 -8.85 -1.70 -3.43
C ILE A 8 -9.74 -2.91 -3.25
N SER A 9 -10.68 -3.11 -4.15
CA SER A 9 -11.62 -4.22 -4.04
C SER A 9 -11.01 -5.59 -4.37
N VAL A 10 -9.86 -5.61 -5.05
CA VAL A 10 -9.23 -6.87 -5.46
C VAL A 10 -7.93 -7.18 -4.74
N ILE A 11 -7.34 -6.19 -4.08
CA ILE A 11 -6.13 -6.46 -3.30
C ILE A 11 -6.54 -7.16 -2.00
N PRO A 12 -6.00 -8.36 -1.76
CA PRO A 12 -6.42 -9.14 -0.59
C PRO A 12 -5.85 -8.58 0.71
N VAL A 13 -6.43 -9.03 1.81
CA VAL A 13 -6.00 -8.67 3.15
C VAL A 13 -5.01 -9.72 3.65
N GLY A 14 -3.90 -9.25 4.21
CA GLY A 14 -2.91 -10.13 4.79
C GLY A 14 -1.73 -10.40 3.86
N ARG A 15 -0.53 -10.34 4.44
CA ARG A 15 0.70 -10.53 3.67
C ARG A 15 0.77 -11.89 2.99
N ALA A 16 0.23 -12.91 3.65
CA ALA A 16 0.27 -14.27 3.11
C ALA A 16 -0.52 -14.40 1.81
N GLU A 17 -1.48 -13.49 1.57
CA GLU A 17 -2.34 -13.52 0.40
C GLU A 17 -1.91 -12.52 -0.66
N ALA A 18 -0.74 -11.90 -0.53
CA ALA A 18 -0.28 -10.86 -1.45
C ALA A 18 -0.34 -11.32 -2.90
N VAL A 19 -0.80 -10.42 -3.78
CA VAL A 19 -0.90 -10.70 -5.22
C VAL A 19 0.16 -9.93 -5.98
N SER A 20 0.72 -10.58 -7.01
CA SER A 20 1.84 -10.01 -7.74
C SER A 20 1.43 -8.81 -8.57
N GLN A 21 2.42 -7.96 -8.83
CA GLN A 21 2.26 -6.82 -9.71
C GLN A 21 1.86 -7.28 -11.12
N THR A 22 2.49 -8.35 -11.60
CA THR A 22 2.18 -8.90 -12.91
C THR A 22 0.73 -9.35 -13.01
N TYR A 23 0.26 -10.05 -11.98
CA TYR A 23 -1.13 -10.52 -11.96
C TYR A 23 -2.11 -9.35 -12.01
N LEU A 24 -1.90 -8.34 -11.18
CA LEU A 24 -2.80 -7.19 -11.15
C LEU A 24 -2.79 -6.43 -12.48
N ALA A 25 -1.61 -6.23 -13.06
CA ALA A 25 -1.51 -5.53 -14.33
C ALA A 25 -2.26 -6.27 -15.43
N MET A 26 -2.12 -7.60 -15.47
CA MET A 26 -2.82 -8.42 -16.43
C MET A 26 -4.32 -8.40 -16.21
N LEU A 27 -4.74 -8.50 -14.97
CA LEU A 27 -6.16 -8.53 -14.63
C LEU A 27 -6.90 -7.30 -15.14
N PHE A 28 -6.24 -6.14 -15.08
CA PHE A 28 -6.87 -4.89 -15.47
C PHE A 28 -6.43 -4.38 -16.85
N GLY A 29 -5.58 -5.13 -17.53
CA GLY A 29 -5.15 -4.76 -18.86
C GLY A 29 -4.34 -3.47 -18.92
N ILE A 30 -3.53 -3.21 -17.90
CA ILE A 30 -2.69 -2.02 -17.82
C ILE A 30 -1.24 -2.42 -17.68
N SER A 31 -0.34 -1.46 -17.93
CA SER A 31 1.08 -1.70 -17.76
C SER A 31 1.45 -1.69 -16.28
N LYS A 32 2.60 -2.27 -15.96
CA LYS A 32 3.10 -2.23 -14.58
C LYS A 32 3.35 -0.80 -14.12
N ARG A 33 3.74 0.07 -15.05
CA ARG A 33 3.96 1.47 -14.74
C ARG A 33 2.66 2.15 -14.32
N GLU A 34 1.59 1.89 -15.07
CA GLU A 34 0.27 2.42 -14.74
C GLU A 34 -0.22 1.88 -13.41
N LEU A 35 0.00 0.58 -13.17
CA LEU A 35 -0.37 -0.03 -11.91
C LEU A 35 0.33 0.66 -10.73
N ARG A 36 1.65 0.88 -10.86
CA ARG A 36 2.40 1.53 -9.78
C ARG A 36 1.90 2.94 -9.52
N LYS A 37 1.52 3.66 -10.60
CA LYS A 37 0.97 4.99 -10.42
C LYS A 37 -0.36 4.96 -9.69
N ASN A 38 -1.21 4.01 -10.03
CA ASN A 38 -2.50 3.86 -9.36
C ASN A 38 -2.32 3.49 -7.89
N ILE A 39 -1.35 2.63 -7.59
CA ILE A 39 -1.03 2.28 -6.20
C ILE A 39 -0.57 3.51 -5.43
N GLU A 40 0.30 4.32 -6.05
CA GLU A 40 0.79 5.54 -5.43
C GLU A 40 -0.34 6.51 -5.15
N ASP A 41 -1.23 6.70 -6.13
CA ASP A 41 -2.37 7.60 -5.97
C ASP A 41 -3.29 7.12 -4.85
N ALA A 42 -3.51 5.81 -4.77
CA ALA A 42 -4.34 5.23 -3.73
C ALA A 42 -3.73 5.48 -2.34
N ARG A 43 -2.42 5.33 -2.22
CA ARG A 43 -1.74 5.58 -0.95
C ARG A 43 -1.84 7.04 -0.53
N LYS A 44 -1.69 7.95 -1.50
CA LYS A 44 -1.82 9.38 -1.22
C LYS A 44 -3.23 9.73 -0.75
N ALA A 45 -4.21 8.98 -1.21
CA ALA A 45 -5.60 9.18 -0.81
C ALA A 45 -5.91 8.60 0.56
N GLY A 46 -4.95 7.90 1.18
CA GLY A 46 -5.12 7.37 2.53
C GLY A 46 -5.28 5.87 2.62
N ASN A 47 -5.16 5.16 1.51
CA ASN A 47 -5.30 3.71 1.50
C ASN A 47 -3.98 3.04 1.88
N LEU A 48 -4.05 2.07 2.80
CA LEU A 48 -2.85 1.45 3.36
C LEU A 48 -2.43 0.22 2.55
N ILE A 49 -2.10 0.42 1.28
CA ILE A 49 -1.67 -0.67 0.43
C ILE A 49 -0.20 -0.99 0.72
N CYS A 50 0.03 -2.18 1.25
CA CYS A 50 1.37 -2.65 1.56
C CYS A 50 1.96 -3.43 0.40
N SER A 51 3.27 -3.56 0.37
CA SER A 51 3.94 -4.39 -0.62
C SER A 51 5.02 -5.22 0.03
N CYS A 52 5.30 -6.37 -0.56
CA CYS A 52 6.37 -7.26 -0.12
C CYS A 52 6.96 -7.93 -1.34
N GLY A 53 7.90 -8.85 -1.13
CA GLY A 53 8.51 -9.56 -2.26
C GLY A 53 7.53 -10.31 -3.13
N GLN A 54 6.35 -10.65 -2.60
CA GLN A 54 5.34 -11.42 -3.32
C GLN A 54 4.30 -10.54 -3.99
N GLY A 55 4.22 -9.27 -3.65
CA GLY A 55 3.28 -8.36 -4.30
C GLY A 55 2.60 -7.41 -3.32
N TYR A 56 1.33 -7.09 -3.61
CA TYR A 56 0.57 -6.12 -2.84
C TYR A 56 -0.48 -6.79 -1.97
N PHE A 57 -0.75 -6.18 -0.82
CA PHE A 57 -1.78 -6.66 0.10
C PHE A 57 -2.26 -5.50 0.98
N MET A 58 -3.47 -5.64 1.52
CA MET A 58 -3.95 -4.70 2.54
C MET A 58 -3.54 -5.27 3.89
N PRO A 59 -3.10 -4.42 4.84
CA PRO A 59 -2.63 -4.95 6.11
C PRO A 59 -3.76 -5.53 6.94
N GLU A 60 -3.47 -6.66 7.56
CA GLU A 60 -4.40 -7.31 8.46
C GLU A 60 -4.15 -6.93 9.91
N THR A 61 -2.88 -6.65 10.25
CA THR A 61 -2.48 -6.36 11.61
C THR A 61 -1.64 -5.08 11.66
N MET A 62 -1.54 -4.50 12.86
CA MET A 62 -0.67 -3.35 13.07
C MET A 62 0.80 -3.71 12.81
N THR A 63 1.17 -4.96 13.08
CA THR A 63 2.53 -5.41 12.81
C THR A 63 2.87 -5.27 11.34
N GLU A 64 1.95 -5.66 10.44
CA GLU A 64 2.17 -5.54 9.00
C GLU A 64 2.31 -4.09 8.58
N ILE A 65 1.52 -3.19 9.16
CA ILE A 65 1.61 -1.77 8.87
C ILE A 65 2.98 -1.24 9.26
N LYS A 66 3.44 -1.59 10.46
CA LYS A 66 4.74 -1.12 10.97
C LYS A 66 5.90 -1.66 10.17
N GLU A 67 5.84 -2.93 9.78
CA GLU A 67 6.89 -3.53 8.98
C GLU A 67 7.01 -2.86 7.62
N TYR A 68 5.87 -2.62 6.98
CA TYR A 68 5.89 -1.95 5.69
C TYR A 68 6.42 -0.52 5.82
N ALA A 69 5.94 0.22 6.82
CA ALA A 69 6.35 1.60 7.03
C ALA A 69 7.86 1.70 7.28
N ARG A 70 8.40 0.78 8.07
CA ARG A 70 9.82 0.76 8.38
C ARG A 70 10.66 0.54 7.12
N ARG A 71 10.26 -0.42 6.28
CA ARG A 71 11.00 -0.71 5.06
C ARG A 71 10.89 0.41 4.04
N ALA A 72 9.69 0.96 3.91
CA ALA A 72 9.45 2.06 2.97
C ALA A 72 10.24 3.29 3.38
N LYS A 73 10.26 3.59 4.67
CA LYS A 73 10.99 4.75 5.19
C LYS A 73 12.49 4.65 4.91
N ALA A 74 13.03 3.43 5.00
CA ALA A 74 14.45 3.23 4.77
C ALA A 74 14.83 3.46 3.31
N ARG A 75 13.90 3.32 2.37
CA ARG A 75 14.17 3.46 0.95
C ARG A 75 13.78 4.81 0.38
N ILE A 76 12.92 5.54 1.07
CA ILE A 76 12.36 6.79 0.54
C ILE A 76 13.21 7.97 0.95
N ARG A 77 13.65 8.74 -0.04
CA ARG A 77 14.30 10.03 0.18
C ARG A 77 13.32 11.16 -0.06
N THR A 78 12.34 10.90 -0.94
CA THR A 78 11.26 11.83 -1.24
C THR A 78 9.99 11.00 -1.25
N GLY A 79 8.85 11.65 -1.41
CA GLY A 79 7.60 10.92 -1.50
C GLY A 79 7.04 10.46 -0.17
N GLY A 80 7.40 11.14 0.92
CA GLY A 80 6.84 10.82 2.22
C GLY A 80 5.32 10.89 2.26
N GLN A 81 4.71 11.47 1.25
CA GLN A 81 3.26 11.57 1.13
C GLN A 81 2.59 10.21 1.09
N CYS A 82 3.23 9.24 0.43
CA CYS A 82 2.68 7.90 0.35
C CYS A 82 2.79 7.16 1.67
N LEU A 83 3.71 7.58 2.53
CA LEU A 83 3.93 6.96 3.82
C LEU A 83 3.11 7.60 4.93
N ALA A 84 2.66 8.83 4.73
CA ALA A 84 1.96 9.57 5.76
C ALA A 84 0.73 8.83 6.33
N PRO A 85 -0.12 8.20 5.51
CA PRO A 85 -1.25 7.46 6.07
C PRO A 85 -0.83 6.33 7.00
N PHE A 86 0.27 5.64 6.67
CA PHE A 86 0.78 4.56 7.51
C PHE A 86 1.27 5.09 8.85
N LEU A 87 2.00 6.19 8.82
CA LEU A 87 2.52 6.80 10.05
C LEU A 87 1.40 7.32 10.93
N ARG A 88 0.37 7.91 10.33
CA ARG A 88 -0.79 8.38 11.09
C ARG A 88 -1.51 7.23 11.78
N GLU A 89 -1.68 6.11 11.07
CA GLU A 89 -2.36 4.96 11.64
C GLU A 89 -1.57 4.37 12.80
N ILE A 90 -0.26 4.27 12.66
CA ILE A 90 0.60 3.77 13.73
C ILE A 90 0.50 4.67 14.95
N ARG A 91 0.59 5.98 14.73
CA ARG A 91 0.53 6.96 15.81
C ARG A 91 -0.80 6.90 16.55
N ARG A 92 -1.88 6.79 15.78
CA ARG A 92 -3.23 6.72 16.35
C ARG A 92 -3.40 5.47 17.21
N ALA A 93 -2.93 4.34 16.70
CA ALA A 93 -3.07 3.06 17.41
C ALA A 93 -2.25 3.00 18.68
N GLU A 94 -1.11 3.71 18.71
CA GLU A 94 -0.24 3.71 19.87
C GLU A 94 -0.55 4.85 20.86
N GLY A 95 -1.52 5.69 20.50
CA GLY A 95 -1.88 6.82 21.35
C GLY A 95 -0.86 7.92 21.38
N ILE A 96 0.08 7.92 20.45
CA ILE A 96 1.12 8.94 20.37
C ILE A 96 0.63 10.10 19.50
N GLY A 97 0.91 11.30 19.95
CA GLY A 97 0.51 12.47 19.19
C GLY A 97 -0.89 12.95 19.46
N THR A 98 -1.49 12.43 20.50
CA THR A 98 -2.78 12.93 20.98
C THR A 98 -2.61 14.20 21.79
#